data_5ec09b367b97d1fa150c78ef27763c2f
#
_entry.id   5ec09b367b97d1fa150c78ef27763c2f
#
_cell.length_a   1.000
_cell.length_b   1.000
_cell.length_c   1.000
_cell.angle_alpha   90.00
_cell.angle_beta   90.00
_cell.angle_gamma   90.00
#
_symmetry.space_group_name_H-M   'P 1'
#
loop_
_entity.id
_entity.type
_entity.pdbx_description
1 polymer ?
#
loop_
_entity_poly.entity_id
_entity_poly.type
_entity_poly.pdbx_seq_one_letter_code
_entity_poly.pdbx_strand_id
1 'polypeptide(L)'
;TINKKIKSKSINLRLDFELEQNSSLRLIDFFTDNTDKNFVNILYNFNLKKDSILKNYKIDRFKNNNLKYSFNNIEQETNSISETFILSAGSNYLKNEVNCNLKGKYSSAFVNGVFSLNENQQHEIRTTINHLVENTKSYQLIKSVLGKQSKAAYQGKIFVNSKAQKTDGYQLSKAIL
;
A
#
# COMPACT_ATOMS: atom_id res chain seq x y z
N THR A 1 -15.26 12.02 -5.38
CA THR A 1 -14.46 12.83 -4.44
C THR A 1 -15.21 12.88 -3.13
N ILE A 2 -14.64 12.30 -2.07
CA ILE A 2 -15.21 12.38 -0.72
C ILE A 2 -14.61 13.65 -0.08
N ASN A 3 -15.37 14.73 -0.09
CA ASN A 3 -14.97 16.01 0.51
C ASN A 3 -15.76 16.21 1.80
N LYS A 4 -15.15 15.93 2.96
CA LYS A 4 -15.80 16.14 4.25
C LYS A 4 -14.88 16.97 5.14
N LYS A 5 -15.31 18.18 5.51
CA LYS A 5 -14.72 18.92 6.63
C LYS A 5 -15.11 18.20 7.91
N ILE A 6 -14.20 17.44 8.49
CA ILE A 6 -14.44 16.67 9.70
C ILE A 6 -13.84 17.44 10.88
N LYS A 7 -14.69 17.80 11.84
CA LYS A 7 -14.24 18.36 13.14
C LYS A 7 -13.82 17.29 14.15
N SER A 8 -13.79 16.02 13.74
CA SER A 8 -13.52 14.87 14.61
C SER A 8 -12.04 14.61 14.74
N LYS A 9 -11.58 14.28 15.94
CA LYS A 9 -10.21 13.87 16.22
C LYS A 9 -9.89 12.44 15.74
N SER A 10 -10.86 11.67 15.27
CA SER A 10 -10.70 10.31 14.77
C SER A 10 -11.60 10.07 13.56
N ILE A 11 -11.00 9.52 12.50
CA ILE A 11 -11.68 9.16 11.25
C ILE A 11 -11.41 7.69 11.01
N ASN A 12 -12.46 6.88 10.91
CA ASN A 12 -12.37 5.49 10.52
C ASN A 12 -13.17 5.30 9.22
N LEU A 13 -12.48 4.84 8.18
CA LEU A 13 -13.08 4.59 6.87
C LEU A 13 -12.86 3.14 6.47
N ARG A 14 -13.87 2.54 5.85
CA ARG A 14 -13.75 1.29 5.13
C ARG A 14 -14.23 1.50 3.70
N LEU A 15 -13.40 1.07 2.76
CA LEU A 15 -13.65 1.18 1.33
C LEU A 15 -13.47 -0.20 0.71
N ASP A 16 -14.56 -0.71 0.14
CA ASP A 16 -14.58 -2.02 -0.51
C ASP A 16 -14.72 -1.80 -2.03
N PHE A 17 -13.82 -2.41 -2.80
CA PHE A 17 -13.77 -2.33 -4.26
C PHE A 17 -13.83 -3.75 -4.84
N GLU A 18 -14.76 -3.97 -5.73
CA GLU A 18 -14.83 -5.19 -6.52
C GLU A 18 -14.54 -4.85 -7.98
N LEU A 19 -13.50 -5.46 -8.52
CA LEU A 19 -13.11 -5.32 -9.92
C LEU A 19 -13.57 -6.57 -10.66
N GLU A 20 -14.60 -6.41 -11.47
CA GLU A 20 -15.12 -7.47 -12.29
C GLU A 20 -14.12 -7.94 -13.36
N GLN A 21 -14.39 -9.07 -13.97
CA GLN A 21 -13.52 -9.64 -15.00
C GLN A 21 -13.23 -8.63 -16.13
N ASN A 22 -11.98 -8.55 -16.55
CA ASN A 22 -11.45 -7.62 -17.56
C ASN A 22 -11.59 -6.13 -17.21
N SER A 23 -11.93 -5.78 -15.97
CA SER A 23 -12.05 -4.39 -15.56
C SER A 23 -10.71 -3.78 -15.14
N SER A 24 -10.63 -2.46 -15.16
CA SER A 24 -9.44 -1.72 -14.71
C SER A 24 -9.84 -0.55 -13.83
N LEU A 25 -9.17 -0.43 -12.68
CA LEU A 25 -9.34 0.70 -11.76
C LEU A 25 -8.00 1.42 -11.55
N ARG A 26 -8.02 2.73 -11.71
CA ARG A 26 -6.96 3.61 -11.22
C ARG A 26 -7.50 4.42 -10.04
N LEU A 27 -6.99 4.14 -8.85
CA LEU A 27 -7.32 4.85 -7.62
C LEU A 27 -6.16 5.77 -7.23
N ILE A 28 -6.46 7.02 -6.97
CA ILE A 28 -5.51 7.97 -6.38
C ILE A 28 -6.05 8.38 -5.03
N ASP A 29 -5.38 7.94 -3.98
CA ASP A 29 -5.65 8.33 -2.59
C ASP A 29 -4.76 9.51 -2.26
N PHE A 30 -5.37 10.68 -2.19
CA PHE A 30 -4.69 11.93 -1.95
C PHE A 30 -5.25 12.59 -0.69
N PHE A 31 -4.47 12.56 0.38
CA PHE A 31 -4.89 13.12 1.65
C PHE A 31 -4.46 14.59 1.79
N THR A 32 -5.42 15.50 1.83
CA THR A 32 -5.20 16.97 1.84
C THR A 32 -5.65 17.64 3.14
N ASP A 33 -5.81 16.89 4.23
CA ASP A 33 -6.34 17.48 5.45
C ASP A 33 -5.32 18.43 6.11
N ASN A 34 -5.74 19.67 6.28
CA ASN A 34 -4.98 20.71 6.97
C ASN A 34 -5.28 20.75 8.49
N THR A 35 -6.11 19.86 9.00
CA THR A 35 -6.41 19.80 10.43
C THR A 35 -5.32 19.04 11.17
N ASP A 36 -4.86 19.61 12.27
CA ASP A 36 -3.81 19.00 13.10
C ASP A 36 -4.38 18.03 14.14
N LYS A 37 -3.58 17.01 14.47
CA LYS A 37 -3.81 16.07 15.58
C LYS A 37 -5.01 15.13 15.39
N ASN A 38 -5.31 14.75 14.16
CA ASN A 38 -6.31 13.73 13.89
C ASN A 38 -5.67 12.33 13.83
N PHE A 39 -6.45 11.34 14.26
CA PHE A 39 -6.17 9.94 13.95
C PHE A 39 -7.01 9.53 12.73
N VAL A 40 -6.34 9.06 11.69
CA VAL A 40 -6.99 8.62 10.46
C VAL A 40 -6.68 7.15 10.23
N ASN A 41 -7.71 6.33 10.25
CA ASN A 41 -7.63 4.90 10.01
C ASN A 41 -8.46 4.52 8.78
N ILE A 42 -7.83 3.90 7.78
CA ILE A 42 -8.49 3.55 6.53
C ILE A 42 -8.21 2.09 6.17
N LEU A 43 -9.27 1.31 6.03
CA LEU A 43 -9.23 -0.04 5.49
C LEU A 43 -9.68 -0.01 4.02
N TYR A 44 -8.85 -0.53 3.14
CA TYR A 44 -9.17 -0.78 1.74
C TYR A 44 -9.22 -2.30 1.50
N ASN A 45 -10.33 -2.79 0.99
CA ASN A 45 -10.44 -4.14 0.48
C ASN A 45 -10.62 -4.09 -1.04
N PHE A 46 -9.77 -4.78 -1.76
CA PHE A 46 -9.84 -4.94 -3.20
C PHE A 46 -10.03 -6.42 -3.54
N ASN A 47 -11.07 -6.72 -4.27
CA ASN A 47 -11.31 -8.06 -4.82
C ASN A 47 -11.15 -7.98 -6.35
N LEU A 48 -10.08 -8.57 -6.86
CA LEU A 48 -9.71 -8.54 -8.26
C LEU A 48 -10.11 -9.84 -8.93
N LYS A 49 -11.16 -9.80 -9.76
CA LYS A 49 -11.59 -10.93 -10.57
C LYS A 49 -10.60 -11.18 -11.72
N LYS A 50 -10.80 -12.29 -12.41
CA LYS A 50 -9.94 -12.72 -13.52
C LYS A 50 -9.67 -11.58 -14.53
N ASP A 51 -8.41 -11.45 -14.98
CA ASP A 51 -7.95 -10.48 -15.97
C ASP A 51 -8.17 -8.99 -15.58
N SER A 52 -8.43 -8.69 -14.31
CA SER A 52 -8.62 -7.32 -13.84
C SER A 52 -7.32 -6.63 -13.44
N ILE A 53 -7.30 -5.30 -13.51
CA ILE A 53 -6.10 -4.50 -13.23
C ILE A 53 -6.42 -3.40 -12.21
N LEU A 54 -5.68 -3.40 -11.10
CA LEU A 54 -5.70 -2.34 -10.09
C LEU A 54 -4.41 -1.52 -10.16
N LYS A 55 -4.53 -0.19 -10.28
CA LYS A 55 -3.45 0.77 -10.05
C LYS A 55 -3.82 1.67 -8.89
N ASN A 56 -3.15 1.48 -7.75
CA ASN A 56 -3.45 2.15 -6.48
C ASN A 56 -2.29 3.08 -6.10
N TYR A 57 -2.52 4.40 -6.15
CA TYR A 57 -1.54 5.42 -5.81
C TYR A 57 -1.91 6.08 -4.48
N LYS A 58 -1.07 5.91 -3.47
CA LYS A 58 -1.22 6.50 -2.15
C LYS A 58 -0.23 7.65 -2.00
N ILE A 59 -0.75 8.88 -1.99
CA ILE A 59 0.07 10.09 -1.98
C ILE A 59 -0.13 10.83 -0.67
N ASP A 60 0.83 10.71 0.22
CA ASP A 60 0.91 11.49 1.46
C ASP A 60 2.11 12.44 1.38
N ARG A 61 1.86 13.70 1.04
CA ARG A 61 2.91 14.71 0.88
C ARG A 61 2.67 15.99 1.69
N PHE A 62 1.49 16.14 2.29
CA PHE A 62 1.18 17.34 3.05
C PHE A 62 1.68 17.21 4.48
N LYS A 63 2.49 18.19 4.89
CA LYS A 63 2.98 18.27 6.26
C LYS A 63 1.80 18.54 7.21
N ASN A 64 1.58 17.64 8.13
CA ASN A 64 0.56 17.76 9.17
C ASN A 64 0.97 16.92 10.40
N ASN A 65 0.30 17.18 11.52
CA ASN A 65 0.54 16.46 12.79
C ASN A 65 -0.40 15.26 12.98
N ASN A 66 -0.93 14.71 11.90
CA ASN A 66 -1.84 13.58 11.96
C ASN A 66 -1.10 12.25 12.18
N LEU A 67 -1.80 11.33 12.82
CA LEU A 67 -1.46 9.91 12.86
C LEU A 67 -2.30 9.21 11.82
N LYS A 68 -1.68 8.65 10.80
CA LYS A 68 -2.38 7.95 9.72
C LYS A 68 -2.00 6.47 9.70
N TYR A 69 -3.01 5.62 9.69
CA TYR A 69 -2.88 4.19 9.44
C TYR A 69 -3.73 3.81 8.23
N SER A 70 -3.14 3.05 7.32
CA SER A 70 -3.81 2.56 6.13
C SER A 70 -3.50 1.08 5.95
N PHE A 71 -4.54 0.25 5.89
CA PHE A 71 -4.43 -1.17 5.59
C PHE A 71 -5.09 -1.47 4.25
N ASN A 72 -4.36 -2.12 3.35
CA ASN A 72 -4.82 -2.51 2.03
C ASN A 72 -4.79 -4.03 1.93
N ASN A 73 -5.95 -4.64 1.82
CA ASN A 73 -6.11 -6.06 1.57
C ASN A 73 -6.52 -6.27 0.11
N ILE A 74 -5.74 -7.06 -0.63
CA ILE A 74 -5.90 -7.27 -2.07
C ILE A 74 -5.99 -8.76 -2.34
N GLU A 75 -7.15 -9.20 -2.79
CA GLU A 75 -7.42 -10.57 -3.19
C GLU A 75 -7.36 -10.66 -4.71
N GLN A 76 -6.56 -11.57 -5.25
CA GLN A 76 -6.26 -11.63 -6.69
C GLN A 76 -6.60 -12.98 -7.29
N GLU A 77 -7.52 -12.99 -8.25
CA GLU A 77 -7.85 -14.15 -9.08
C GLU A 77 -6.90 -14.28 -10.28
N THR A 78 -7.17 -15.27 -11.14
CA THR A 78 -6.32 -15.64 -12.29
C THR A 78 -6.02 -14.44 -13.18
N ASN A 79 -4.72 -14.29 -13.51
CA ASN A 79 -4.20 -13.29 -14.44
C ASN A 79 -4.50 -11.83 -14.04
N SER A 80 -4.92 -11.59 -12.80
CA SER A 80 -5.13 -10.21 -12.31
C SER A 80 -3.81 -9.55 -11.91
N ILE A 81 -3.77 -8.23 -12.02
CA ILE A 81 -2.57 -7.44 -11.73
C ILE A 81 -2.90 -6.36 -10.71
N SER A 82 -2.12 -6.26 -9.64
CA SER A 82 -2.15 -5.13 -8.72
C SER A 82 -0.83 -4.37 -8.72
N GLU A 83 -0.91 -3.06 -8.92
CA GLU A 83 0.20 -2.13 -8.80
C GLU A 83 -0.11 -1.14 -7.69
N THR A 84 0.65 -1.15 -6.59
CA THR A 84 0.51 -0.18 -5.50
C THR A 84 1.76 0.69 -5.45
N PHE A 85 1.57 2.01 -5.49
CA PHE A 85 2.63 2.98 -5.28
C PHE A 85 2.34 3.82 -4.03
N ILE A 86 3.32 3.98 -3.15
CA ILE A 86 3.21 4.71 -1.90
C ILE A 86 4.25 5.82 -1.86
N LEU A 87 3.81 7.08 -1.90
CA LEU A 87 4.64 8.22 -1.54
C LEU A 87 4.36 8.61 -0.09
N SER A 88 5.35 8.48 0.76
CA SER A 88 5.27 8.66 2.20
C SER A 88 6.18 9.82 2.61
N ALA A 89 5.61 11.05 2.67
CA ALA A 89 6.39 12.27 2.84
C ALA A 89 5.73 13.36 3.74
N GLY A 90 4.47 13.21 4.08
CA GLY A 90 3.68 14.32 4.64
C GLY A 90 3.49 14.29 6.16
N SER A 91 2.70 13.37 6.65
CA SER A 91 2.27 13.27 8.05
C SER A 91 3.44 13.10 9.03
N ASN A 92 3.24 13.45 10.29
CA ASN A 92 4.27 13.17 11.32
C ASN A 92 4.42 11.67 11.58
N TYR A 93 3.30 10.96 11.59
CA TYR A 93 3.30 9.50 11.71
C TYR A 93 2.41 8.88 10.64
N LEU A 94 2.98 7.97 9.88
CA LEU A 94 2.25 7.24 8.85
C LEU A 94 2.64 5.76 8.87
N LYS A 95 1.63 4.89 8.90
CA LYS A 95 1.81 3.47 8.69
C LYS A 95 0.94 3.00 7.53
N ASN A 96 1.57 2.41 6.52
CA ASN A 96 0.90 1.74 5.40
C ASN A 96 1.17 0.24 5.46
N GLU A 97 0.11 -0.55 5.46
CA GLU A 97 0.21 -2.00 5.30
C GLU A 97 -0.46 -2.42 3.99
N VAL A 98 0.21 -3.31 3.27
CA VAL A 98 -0.28 -3.90 2.02
C VAL A 98 -0.20 -5.42 2.15
N ASN A 99 -1.33 -6.09 2.09
CA ASN A 99 -1.46 -7.53 2.07
C ASN A 99 -2.04 -7.96 0.72
N CYS A 100 -1.29 -8.77 -0.05
CA CYS A 100 -1.73 -9.29 -1.32
C CYS A 100 -1.82 -10.82 -1.25
N ASN A 101 -2.97 -11.37 -1.58
CA ASN A 101 -3.22 -12.80 -1.66
C ASN A 101 -3.38 -13.21 -3.12
N LEU A 102 -2.33 -13.82 -3.70
CA LEU A 102 -2.30 -14.31 -5.07
C LEU A 102 -2.96 -15.69 -5.11
N LYS A 103 -4.29 -15.71 -5.31
CA LYS A 103 -5.14 -16.90 -5.29
C LYS A 103 -5.34 -17.54 -6.68
N GLY A 104 -5.12 -16.76 -7.73
CA GLY A 104 -5.24 -17.23 -9.11
C GLY A 104 -3.90 -17.37 -9.80
N LYS A 105 -3.74 -18.38 -10.67
CA LYS A 105 -2.54 -18.55 -11.50
C LYS A 105 -2.28 -17.32 -12.35
N TYR A 106 -1.02 -17.02 -12.58
CA TYR A 106 -0.52 -15.88 -13.38
C TYR A 106 -0.87 -14.51 -12.80
N SER A 107 -1.42 -14.45 -11.59
CA SER A 107 -1.60 -13.16 -10.91
C SER A 107 -0.27 -12.54 -10.51
N SER A 108 -0.22 -11.20 -10.51
CA SER A 108 1.00 -10.45 -10.23
C SER A 108 0.73 -9.27 -9.29
N ALA A 109 1.61 -9.07 -8.29
CA ALA A 109 1.54 -7.97 -7.35
C ALA A 109 2.82 -7.14 -7.35
N PHE A 110 2.70 -5.84 -7.59
CA PHE A 110 3.80 -4.89 -7.57
C PHE A 110 3.57 -3.86 -6.47
N VAL A 111 4.53 -3.73 -5.55
CA VAL A 111 4.47 -2.71 -4.49
C VAL A 111 5.74 -1.86 -4.52
N ASN A 112 5.57 -0.61 -4.90
CA ASN A 112 6.64 0.37 -4.92
C ASN A 112 6.37 1.45 -3.88
N GLY A 113 7.40 1.87 -3.14
CA GLY A 113 7.27 2.90 -2.13
C GLY A 113 8.48 3.82 -2.07
N VAL A 114 8.21 5.05 -1.71
CA VAL A 114 9.23 6.06 -1.44
C VAL A 114 8.95 6.72 -0.10
N PHE A 115 9.92 6.66 0.80
CA PHE A 115 10.00 7.53 1.96
C PHE A 115 10.81 8.77 1.61
N SER A 116 10.25 9.94 1.83
CA SER A 116 10.96 11.22 1.74
C SER A 116 10.70 11.98 3.03
N LEU A 117 11.52 11.70 4.04
CA LEU A 117 11.27 12.14 5.42
C LEU A 117 12.31 13.12 5.89
N ASN A 118 11.87 14.02 6.74
CA ASN A 118 12.72 15.02 7.37
C ASN A 118 12.21 15.31 8.80
N GLU A 119 13.02 16.01 9.60
CA GLU A 119 12.68 16.39 10.98
C GLU A 119 12.39 15.17 11.87
N ASN A 120 11.25 15.14 12.55
CA ASN A 120 10.86 14.09 13.49
C ASN A 120 9.81 13.11 12.92
N GLN A 121 9.67 13.05 11.61
CA GLN A 121 8.71 12.16 10.96
C GLN A 121 9.07 10.70 11.19
N GLN A 122 8.05 9.87 11.45
CA GLN A 122 8.20 8.43 11.66
C GLN A 122 7.21 7.68 10.78
N HIS A 123 7.71 6.99 9.76
CA HIS A 123 6.86 6.29 8.81
C HIS A 123 7.22 4.81 8.72
N GLU A 124 6.20 3.99 8.50
CA GLU A 124 6.34 2.54 8.32
C GLU A 124 5.59 2.10 7.06
N ILE A 125 6.25 1.28 6.24
CA ILE A 125 5.59 0.49 5.19
C ILE A 125 5.80 -0.97 5.53
N ARG A 126 4.69 -1.72 5.62
CA ARG A 126 4.71 -3.16 5.82
C ARG A 126 4.00 -3.84 4.65
N THR A 127 4.65 -4.84 4.08
CA THR A 127 4.09 -5.60 2.97
C THR A 127 4.07 -7.09 3.29
N THR A 128 2.98 -7.75 2.93
CA THR A 128 2.88 -9.22 2.96
C THR A 128 2.33 -9.68 1.63
N ILE A 129 3.12 -10.47 0.90
CA ILE A 129 2.67 -11.05 -0.36
C ILE A 129 2.60 -12.56 -0.20
N ASN A 130 1.41 -13.11 -0.37
CA ASN A 130 1.13 -14.52 -0.22
C ASN A 130 0.94 -15.16 -1.59
N HIS A 131 1.90 -15.95 -2.04
CA HIS A 131 1.81 -16.79 -3.23
C HIS A 131 1.11 -18.09 -2.85
N LEU A 132 -0.17 -18.22 -3.17
CA LEU A 132 -1.01 -19.34 -2.75
C LEU A 132 -1.13 -20.44 -3.82
N VAL A 133 -0.86 -20.07 -5.10
CA VAL A 133 -0.92 -20.95 -6.26
C VAL A 133 0.30 -20.77 -7.16
N GLU A 134 0.50 -21.68 -8.07
CA GLU A 134 1.63 -21.69 -9.00
C GLU A 134 1.62 -20.56 -10.04
N ASN A 135 2.79 -20.27 -10.63
CA ASN A 135 3.01 -19.30 -11.71
C ASN A 135 2.63 -17.85 -11.33
N THR A 136 2.79 -17.47 -10.08
CA THR A 136 2.51 -16.11 -9.60
C THR A 136 3.77 -15.27 -9.48
N LYS A 137 3.65 -13.94 -9.58
CA LYS A 137 4.78 -13.02 -9.53
C LYS A 137 4.58 -11.92 -8.51
N SER A 138 5.67 -11.50 -7.86
CA SER A 138 5.66 -10.29 -7.04
C SER A 138 6.98 -9.54 -7.11
N TYR A 139 6.87 -8.22 -7.09
CA TYR A 139 8.03 -7.34 -7.05
C TYR A 139 7.78 -6.21 -6.04
N GLN A 140 8.75 -5.99 -5.16
CA GLN A 140 8.68 -4.96 -4.14
C GLN A 140 9.94 -4.11 -4.19
N LEU A 141 9.76 -2.79 -4.34
CA LEU A 141 10.85 -1.83 -4.34
C LEU A 141 10.55 -0.67 -3.40
N ILE A 142 11.29 -0.55 -2.32
CA ILE A 142 11.16 0.56 -1.38
C ILE A 142 12.46 1.38 -1.37
N LYS A 143 12.32 2.67 -1.60
CA LYS A 143 13.42 3.63 -1.50
C LYS A 143 13.18 4.62 -0.39
N SER A 144 14.26 5.01 0.31
CA SER A 144 14.18 5.94 1.44
C SER A 144 15.20 7.06 1.27
N VAL A 145 14.76 8.28 1.45
CA VAL A 145 15.61 9.45 1.62
C VAL A 145 15.23 10.05 2.97
N LEU A 146 16.18 10.04 3.90
CA LEU A 146 15.94 10.44 5.29
C LEU A 146 16.85 11.61 5.67
N GLY A 147 16.27 12.62 6.31
CA GLY A 147 17.00 13.75 6.83
C GLY A 147 16.77 13.97 8.31
N LYS A 148 17.72 14.59 9.00
CA LYS A 148 17.66 14.96 10.42
C LYS A 148 17.38 13.74 11.32
N GLN A 149 16.33 13.81 12.15
CA GLN A 149 15.94 12.77 13.11
C GLN A 149 14.79 11.91 12.64
N SER A 150 14.48 11.92 11.34
CA SER A 150 13.39 11.12 10.78
C SER A 150 13.69 9.62 10.85
N LYS A 151 12.63 8.83 10.91
CA LYS A 151 12.71 7.37 11.00
C LYS A 151 11.80 6.73 9.96
N ALA A 152 12.36 5.83 9.15
CA ALA A 152 11.59 4.99 8.25
C ALA A 152 11.81 3.52 8.61
N ALA A 153 10.74 2.76 8.63
CA ALA A 153 10.80 1.31 8.79
C ALA A 153 10.12 0.62 7.60
N TYR A 154 10.82 -0.31 6.99
CA TYR A 154 10.23 -1.21 6.00
C TYR A 154 10.34 -2.65 6.47
N GLN A 155 9.19 -3.34 6.45
CA GLN A 155 9.11 -4.77 6.70
C GLN A 155 8.36 -5.44 5.57
N GLY A 156 9.07 -6.25 4.78
CA GLY A 156 8.50 -7.04 3.70
C GLY A 156 8.51 -8.53 4.05
N LYS A 157 7.41 -9.21 3.74
CA LYS A 157 7.26 -10.66 3.85
C LYS A 157 6.75 -11.22 2.53
N ILE A 158 7.43 -12.25 2.02
CA ILE A 158 6.95 -13.09 0.92
C ILE A 158 6.71 -14.48 1.50
N PHE A 159 5.47 -14.93 1.42
CA PHE A 159 5.08 -16.30 1.76
C PHE A 159 4.81 -17.08 0.49
N VAL A 160 5.39 -18.28 0.37
CA VAL A 160 5.16 -19.17 -0.76
C VAL A 160 4.58 -20.46 -0.23
N ASN A 161 3.35 -20.75 -0.63
CA ASN A 161 2.71 -22.02 -0.30
C ASN A 161 3.45 -23.20 -0.93
N SER A 162 3.47 -24.35 -0.30
CA SER A 162 4.12 -25.56 -0.82
C SER A 162 3.64 -25.97 -2.22
N LYS A 163 2.40 -25.65 -2.57
CA LYS A 163 1.79 -25.89 -3.88
C LYS A 163 2.05 -24.77 -4.90
N ALA A 164 2.61 -23.63 -4.48
CA ALA A 164 2.87 -22.48 -5.34
C ALA A 164 4.21 -22.61 -6.06
N GLN A 165 4.31 -23.58 -6.95
CA GLN A 165 5.53 -23.78 -7.76
C GLN A 165 5.66 -22.72 -8.87
N LYS A 166 6.88 -22.52 -9.40
CA LYS A 166 7.20 -21.52 -10.43
C LYS A 166 6.79 -20.09 -10.03
N THR A 167 6.93 -19.80 -8.75
CA THR A 167 6.73 -18.45 -8.20
C THR A 167 8.00 -17.63 -8.43
N ASP A 168 7.80 -16.35 -8.84
CA ASP A 168 8.87 -15.37 -8.97
C ASP A 168 8.58 -14.22 -7.99
N GLY A 169 9.35 -14.17 -6.90
CA GLY A 169 9.20 -13.17 -5.83
C GLY A 169 10.48 -12.39 -5.59
N TYR A 170 10.44 -11.07 -5.74
CA TYR A 170 11.59 -10.19 -5.55
C TYR A 170 11.28 -9.05 -4.59
N GLN A 171 12.26 -8.72 -3.73
CA GLN A 171 12.17 -7.62 -2.78
C GLN A 171 13.49 -6.87 -2.68
N LEU A 172 13.44 -5.55 -2.80
CA LEU A 172 14.59 -4.67 -2.67
C LEU A 172 14.24 -3.43 -1.82
N SER A 173 15.10 -3.11 -0.85
CA SER A 173 15.05 -1.85 -0.11
C SER A 173 16.39 -1.13 -0.20
N LYS A 174 16.35 0.18 -0.49
CA LYS A 174 17.54 1.04 -0.53
C LYS A 174 17.29 2.33 0.24
N ALA A 175 18.26 2.77 1.03
CA ALA A 175 18.17 4.00 1.79
C ALA A 175 19.37 4.92 1.51
N ILE A 176 19.10 6.22 1.53
CA ILE A 176 20.07 7.32 1.57
C ILE A 176 19.78 8.09 2.85
N LEU A 177 20.82 8.32 3.66
CA LEU A 177 20.78 9.04 4.94
C LEU A 177 21.48 10.38 4.82
#